data_fbe25bc6854db3d9db5f6e004f08f4cb
#
_entry.id   fbe25bc6854db3d9db5f6e004f08f4cb
#
_cell.length_a   1.000
_cell.length_b   1.000
_cell.length_c   1.000
_cell.angle_alpha   90.00
_cell.angle_beta   90.00
_cell.angle_gamma   90.00
#
_symmetry.space_group_name_H-M   'P 1'
#
loop_
_entity.id
_entity.type
_entity.pdbx_description
1 polymer ?
#
loop_
_entity_poly.entity_id
_entity_poly.type
_entity_poly.pdbx_seq_one_letter_code
_entity_poly.pdbx_strand_id
1 'polypeptide(L)'
;MPQTLASQRATLRQRLGRWGAWSFGFAYAPAASARNAAQAIEADGYGCIWFPETLDSREAYTNAGVLLAATERIMVATGIASIYSRDARASVQAAHTLADASNDRFILGLGVSHRPLITERGHTYEKPVATMRAYLEAIAIAEPTATTNADQPPIHTIIAALRPPMLRLAAEAALGAHPYLTTPEHTARARDLMGSDPLLLVEHKVIIDADPESARAKARAAIAWYIEAENYVRNLIWLGFTEEDCANGGSDRLIDALVLWGDEQSIVDRLRAHHSAGADHVAIHPVGDPDDPLGITTFARLAPLLS
;
A
#
# COMPACT_ATOMS: atom_id res chain seq x y z
N MET A 1 -7.37 28.74 7.54
CA MET A 1 -8.54 28.04 6.98
C MET A 1 -8.21 26.55 6.91
N PRO A 2 -9.10 25.63 7.26
CA PRO A 2 -8.82 24.23 7.09
C PRO A 2 -8.52 23.93 5.60
N GLN A 3 -7.50 23.12 5.35
CA GLN A 3 -7.15 22.71 4.00
C GLN A 3 -8.29 21.86 3.39
N THR A 4 -8.62 22.13 2.12
CA THR A 4 -9.59 21.28 1.40
C THR A 4 -8.97 19.93 1.04
N LEU A 5 -9.80 18.89 0.83
CA LEU A 5 -9.30 17.59 0.36
C LEU A 5 -8.47 17.73 -0.92
N ALA A 6 -8.88 18.58 -1.85
CA ALA A 6 -8.14 18.83 -3.09
C ALA A 6 -6.74 19.40 -2.83
N SER A 7 -6.63 20.36 -1.90
CA SER A 7 -5.31 20.95 -1.52
C SER A 7 -4.40 19.91 -0.85
N GLN A 8 -4.97 19.08 0.04
CA GLN A 8 -4.22 17.99 0.70
C GLN A 8 -3.74 16.95 -0.31
N ARG A 9 -4.59 16.55 -1.25
CA ARG A 9 -4.26 15.62 -2.34
C ARG A 9 -3.13 16.15 -3.22
N ALA A 10 -3.17 17.42 -3.59
CA ALA A 10 -2.12 18.05 -4.40
C ALA A 10 -0.78 18.05 -3.66
N THR A 11 -0.77 18.45 -2.39
CA THR A 11 0.44 18.45 -1.55
C THR A 11 1.00 17.04 -1.39
N LEU A 12 0.15 16.07 -1.05
CA LEU A 12 0.58 14.70 -0.84
C LEU A 12 1.11 14.05 -2.12
N ARG A 13 0.48 14.31 -3.28
CA ARG A 13 0.95 13.86 -4.59
C ARG A 13 2.38 14.32 -4.90
N GLN A 14 2.68 15.56 -4.61
CA GLN A 14 4.01 16.12 -4.82
C GLN A 14 5.05 15.50 -3.89
N ARG A 15 4.71 15.27 -2.62
CA ARG A 15 5.62 14.72 -1.61
C ARG A 15 5.92 13.24 -1.82
N LEU A 16 4.92 12.46 -2.23
CA LEU A 16 5.06 11.03 -2.54
C LEU A 16 5.96 10.76 -3.73
N GLY A 17 5.98 11.67 -4.71
CA GLY A 17 6.61 11.38 -5.98
C GLY A 17 5.93 10.21 -6.71
N ARG A 18 6.55 9.73 -7.77
CA ARG A 18 5.99 8.68 -8.63
C ARG A 18 6.23 7.27 -8.09
N TRP A 19 7.31 7.05 -7.34
CA TRP A 19 7.81 5.72 -6.98
C TRP A 19 7.96 5.54 -5.48
N GLY A 20 7.49 4.43 -4.97
CA GLY A 20 7.65 4.02 -3.58
C GLY A 20 8.17 2.59 -3.46
N ALA A 21 8.60 2.26 -2.26
CA ALA A 21 9.04 0.93 -1.87
C ALA A 21 7.97 0.28 -1.00
N TRP A 22 7.53 -0.92 -1.36
CA TRP A 22 6.60 -1.70 -0.56
C TRP A 22 7.26 -3.01 -0.14
N SER A 23 7.27 -3.37 1.13
CA SER A 23 7.86 -4.64 1.57
C SER A 23 7.22 -5.21 2.83
N PHE A 24 6.94 -6.51 2.80
CA PHE A 24 6.59 -7.28 3.99
C PHE A 24 7.71 -7.31 5.03
N GLY A 25 8.96 -7.25 4.58
CA GLY A 25 10.13 -7.29 5.44
C GLY A 25 10.10 -6.25 6.55
N PHE A 26 9.59 -5.05 6.28
CA PHE A 26 9.45 -4.01 7.31
C PHE A 26 8.52 -4.40 8.45
N ALA A 27 7.54 -5.26 8.23
CA ALA A 27 6.62 -5.71 9.26
C ALA A 27 7.25 -6.72 10.24
N TYR A 28 8.36 -7.38 9.86
CA TYR A 28 8.94 -8.48 10.64
C TYR A 28 10.40 -8.30 11.01
N ALA A 29 11.18 -7.57 10.21
CA ALA A 29 12.61 -7.44 10.39
C ALA A 29 13.00 -6.86 11.76
N PRO A 30 14.17 -7.21 12.32
CA PRO A 30 14.73 -6.51 13.47
C PRO A 30 14.81 -5.00 13.23
N ALA A 31 14.51 -4.20 14.25
CA ALA A 31 14.45 -2.75 14.12
C ALA A 31 15.73 -2.11 13.55
N ALA A 32 16.90 -2.67 13.85
CA ALA A 32 18.17 -2.19 13.28
C ALA A 32 18.21 -2.41 11.75
N SER A 33 17.85 -3.62 11.29
CA SER A 33 17.79 -3.94 9.86
C SER A 33 16.77 -3.09 9.12
N ALA A 34 15.57 -2.91 9.71
CA ALA A 34 14.52 -2.08 9.14
C ALA A 34 14.95 -0.60 9.00
N ARG A 35 15.63 -0.04 10.01
CA ARG A 35 16.18 1.34 9.92
C ARG A 35 17.22 1.49 8.83
N ASN A 36 18.18 0.56 8.75
CA ASN A 36 19.21 0.61 7.71
C ASN A 36 18.60 0.49 6.31
N ALA A 37 17.61 -0.39 6.13
CA ALA A 37 16.89 -0.52 4.89
C ALA A 37 16.12 0.75 4.52
N ALA A 38 15.45 1.39 5.49
CA ALA A 38 14.71 2.63 5.25
C ALA A 38 15.65 3.76 4.80
N GLN A 39 16.84 3.86 5.41
CA GLN A 39 17.86 4.84 5.01
C GLN A 39 18.43 4.57 3.61
N ALA A 40 18.64 3.30 3.25
CA ALA A 40 19.10 2.92 1.92
C ALA A 40 18.05 3.28 0.85
N ILE A 41 16.78 2.94 1.08
CA ILE A 41 15.65 3.26 0.17
C ILE A 41 15.46 4.78 0.04
N GLU A 42 15.64 5.54 1.13
CA GLU A 42 15.63 7.01 1.07
C GLU A 42 16.78 7.55 0.23
N ALA A 43 17.99 7.00 0.38
CA ALA A 43 19.16 7.38 -0.41
C ALA A 43 19.00 7.07 -1.90
N ASP A 44 18.30 5.99 -2.23
CA ASP A 44 17.97 5.58 -3.60
C ASP A 44 16.87 6.48 -4.24
N GLY A 45 16.28 7.42 -3.48
CA GLY A 45 15.35 8.42 -4.01
C GLY A 45 13.88 8.01 -4.08
N TYR A 46 13.49 6.90 -3.44
CA TYR A 46 12.07 6.55 -3.32
C TYR A 46 11.32 7.57 -2.45
N GLY A 47 10.09 7.88 -2.81
CA GLY A 47 9.29 8.89 -2.12
C GLY A 47 8.53 8.39 -0.90
N CYS A 48 8.25 7.08 -0.83
CA CYS A 48 7.49 6.49 0.29
C CYS A 48 7.88 5.03 0.54
N ILE A 49 7.91 4.65 1.83
CA ILE A 49 7.98 3.26 2.28
C ILE A 49 6.59 2.83 2.71
N TRP A 50 6.12 1.70 2.17
CA TRP A 50 4.86 1.05 2.50
C TRP A 50 5.11 -0.30 3.15
N PHE A 51 4.36 -0.64 4.20
CA PHE A 51 4.44 -1.95 4.83
C PHE A 51 3.09 -2.35 5.44
N PRO A 52 2.78 -3.66 5.51
CA PRO A 52 1.49 -4.14 6.01
C PRO A 52 1.44 -4.28 7.52
N GLU A 53 0.21 -4.40 8.04
CA GLU A 53 -0.08 -4.98 9.35
C GLU A 53 -0.73 -6.34 9.16
N THR A 54 -0.20 -7.36 9.84
CA THR A 54 -0.74 -8.73 9.89
C THR A 54 -1.00 -9.13 11.34
N LEU A 55 -1.40 -10.39 11.58
CA LEU A 55 -1.64 -10.89 12.93
C LEU A 55 -0.39 -10.88 13.80
N ASP A 56 0.74 -11.34 13.23
CA ASP A 56 2.00 -11.58 13.93
C ASP A 56 3.07 -10.53 13.61
N SER A 57 2.71 -9.47 12.88
CA SER A 57 3.63 -8.38 12.55
C SER A 57 3.91 -7.50 13.77
N ARG A 58 4.93 -6.66 13.64
CA ARG A 58 5.11 -5.52 14.55
C ARG A 58 3.87 -4.64 14.50
N GLU A 59 3.55 -3.99 15.63
CA GLU A 59 2.45 -3.03 15.68
C GLU A 59 2.73 -1.88 14.70
N ALA A 60 1.76 -1.60 13.83
CA ALA A 60 2.00 -0.81 12.63
C ALA A 60 2.44 0.64 12.92
N TYR A 61 1.81 1.32 13.86
CA TYR A 61 2.11 2.73 14.13
C TYR A 61 3.41 2.91 14.91
N THR A 62 3.69 2.02 15.87
CA THR A 62 4.98 1.97 16.55
C THR A 62 6.11 1.71 15.57
N ASN A 63 5.91 0.78 14.64
CA ASN A 63 6.90 0.48 13.60
C ASN A 63 7.10 1.65 12.62
N ALA A 64 6.02 2.34 12.23
CA ALA A 64 6.12 3.57 11.45
C ALA A 64 7.00 4.62 12.15
N GLY A 65 6.82 4.80 13.45
CA GLY A 65 7.66 5.71 14.27
C GLY A 65 9.15 5.33 14.23
N VAL A 66 9.47 4.04 14.26
CA VAL A 66 10.86 3.55 14.16
C VAL A 66 11.48 3.90 12.81
N LEU A 67 10.72 3.77 11.70
CA LEU A 67 11.20 4.10 10.35
C LEU A 67 11.31 5.62 10.14
N LEU A 68 10.32 6.39 10.58
CA LEU A 68 10.31 7.85 10.51
C LEU A 68 11.47 8.48 11.29
N ALA A 69 11.78 7.93 12.47
CA ALA A 69 12.91 8.40 13.29
C ALA A 69 14.28 8.08 12.68
N ALA A 70 14.34 7.13 11.76
CA ALA A 70 15.58 6.73 11.09
C ALA A 70 15.85 7.46 9.78
N THR A 71 14.87 8.20 9.25
CA THR A 71 14.87 8.85 7.93
C THR A 71 14.57 10.35 8.06
N GLU A 72 14.90 11.13 7.03
CA GLU A 72 14.75 12.59 7.07
C GLU A 72 13.69 13.13 6.09
N ARG A 73 13.51 12.51 4.93
CA ARG A 73 12.70 13.03 3.81
C ARG A 73 11.59 12.09 3.37
N ILE A 74 11.88 10.78 3.32
CA ILE A 74 10.96 9.77 2.80
C ILE A 74 9.68 9.71 3.65
N MET A 75 8.56 9.55 3.00
CA MET A 75 7.29 9.30 3.69
C MET A 75 7.20 7.84 4.14
N VAL A 76 6.42 7.58 5.17
CA VAL A 76 6.16 6.23 5.67
C VAL A 76 4.66 6.01 5.76
N ALA A 77 4.20 4.94 5.15
CA ALA A 77 2.79 4.60 5.04
C ALA A 77 2.50 3.18 5.53
N THR A 78 1.39 3.00 6.21
CA THR A 78 0.86 1.65 6.40
C THR A 78 0.12 1.19 5.14
N GLY A 79 0.47 0.01 4.62
CA GLY A 79 -0.12 -0.58 3.42
C GLY A 79 -0.72 -1.98 3.67
N ILE A 80 -1.67 -2.13 4.57
CA ILE A 80 -2.46 -1.19 5.38
C ILE A 80 -2.49 -1.58 6.86
N ALA A 81 -2.79 -0.62 7.74
CA ALA A 81 -3.17 -0.91 9.11
C ALA A 81 -4.65 -1.33 9.18
N SER A 82 -4.95 -2.35 9.98
CA SER A 82 -6.30 -2.87 10.13
C SER A 82 -7.16 -1.97 11.02
N ILE A 83 -8.36 -1.62 10.55
CA ILE A 83 -9.34 -0.87 11.38
C ILE A 83 -9.87 -1.68 12.56
N TYR A 84 -9.65 -2.99 12.57
CA TYR A 84 -10.04 -3.87 13.68
C TYR A 84 -8.98 -3.98 14.78
N SER A 85 -7.76 -3.48 14.53
CA SER A 85 -6.69 -3.53 15.53
C SER A 85 -6.82 -2.42 16.59
N ARG A 86 -7.48 -1.33 16.27
CA ARG A 86 -7.64 -0.16 17.16
C ARG A 86 -8.84 0.70 16.74
N ASP A 87 -9.41 1.44 17.69
CA ASP A 87 -10.49 2.37 17.38
C ASP A 87 -9.99 3.61 16.61
N ALA A 88 -10.93 4.36 16.03
CA ALA A 88 -10.64 5.52 15.21
C ALA A 88 -9.93 6.64 16.01
N ARG A 89 -10.27 6.83 17.30
CA ARG A 89 -9.63 7.85 18.14
C ARG A 89 -8.16 7.51 18.40
N ALA A 90 -7.84 6.24 18.71
CA ALA A 90 -6.48 5.79 18.88
C ALA A 90 -5.66 5.97 17.58
N SER A 91 -6.26 5.70 16.41
CA SER A 91 -5.60 5.93 15.12
C SER A 91 -5.35 7.41 14.84
N VAL A 92 -6.28 8.30 15.16
CA VAL A 92 -6.12 9.76 15.05
C VAL A 92 -4.97 10.25 15.95
N GLN A 93 -4.96 9.83 17.21
CA GLN A 93 -3.90 10.21 18.17
C GLN A 93 -2.52 9.76 17.71
N ALA A 94 -2.41 8.52 17.23
CA ALA A 94 -1.15 7.99 16.70
C ALA A 94 -0.72 8.75 15.44
N ALA A 95 -1.62 9.01 14.50
CA ALA A 95 -1.30 9.71 13.25
C ALA A 95 -0.81 11.14 13.52
N HIS A 96 -1.44 11.88 14.42
CA HIS A 96 -0.96 13.21 14.81
C HIS A 96 0.39 13.16 15.51
N THR A 97 0.61 12.20 16.41
CA THR A 97 1.91 12.03 17.09
C THR A 97 3.02 11.75 16.07
N LEU A 98 2.77 10.85 15.10
CA LEU A 98 3.74 10.51 14.07
C LEU A 98 3.98 11.66 13.09
N ALA A 99 2.94 12.41 12.72
CA ALA A 99 3.06 13.59 11.86
C ALA A 99 3.90 14.68 12.52
N ASP A 100 3.62 15.02 13.78
CA ASP A 100 4.38 16.00 14.57
C ASP A 100 5.86 15.60 14.69
N ALA A 101 6.12 14.36 15.10
CA ALA A 101 7.47 13.84 15.28
C ALA A 101 8.29 13.71 13.99
N SER A 102 7.66 13.79 12.81
CA SER A 102 8.31 13.52 11.53
C SER A 102 8.16 14.62 10.47
N ASN A 103 7.75 15.83 10.84
CA ASN A 103 7.43 16.89 9.88
C ASN A 103 6.39 16.44 8.83
N ASP A 104 5.29 15.85 9.31
CA ASP A 104 4.15 15.43 8.49
C ASP A 104 4.48 14.38 7.42
N ARG A 105 5.38 13.42 7.73
CA ARG A 105 5.79 12.35 6.80
C ARG A 105 5.02 11.03 6.96
N PHE A 106 4.01 10.96 7.82
CA PHE A 106 3.22 9.76 8.02
C PHE A 106 1.95 9.74 7.17
N ILE A 107 1.65 8.58 6.56
CA ILE A 107 0.40 8.31 5.87
C ILE A 107 -0.34 7.20 6.59
N LEU A 108 -1.55 7.52 7.06
CA LEU A 108 -2.47 6.58 7.67
C LEU A 108 -3.18 5.76 6.59
N GLY A 109 -2.56 4.67 6.15
CA GLY A 109 -3.17 3.72 5.24
C GLY A 109 -4.02 2.70 5.99
N LEU A 110 -5.32 2.65 5.73
CA LEU A 110 -6.30 1.84 6.45
C LEU A 110 -6.94 0.78 5.57
N GLY A 111 -7.30 -0.36 6.17
CA GLY A 111 -8.02 -1.41 5.47
C GLY A 111 -8.89 -2.25 6.39
N VAL A 112 -9.85 -2.94 5.78
CA VAL A 112 -10.76 -3.88 6.48
C VAL A 112 -10.15 -5.27 6.66
N SER A 113 -8.92 -5.49 6.17
CA SER A 113 -8.25 -6.79 6.20
C SER A 113 -9.10 -7.89 5.53
N HIS A 114 -8.96 -9.14 5.98
CA HIS A 114 -9.59 -10.33 5.41
C HIS A 114 -10.35 -11.11 6.47
N ARG A 115 -11.48 -11.71 6.10
CA ARG A 115 -12.36 -12.44 7.03
C ARG A 115 -11.60 -13.43 7.95
N PRO A 116 -10.72 -14.33 7.45
CA PRO A 116 -10.02 -15.26 8.33
C PRO A 116 -9.21 -14.55 9.43
N LEU A 117 -8.43 -13.54 9.05
CA LEU A 117 -7.56 -12.79 9.98
C LEU A 117 -8.37 -12.01 11.03
N ILE A 118 -9.52 -11.46 10.64
CA ILE A 118 -10.38 -10.71 11.54
C ILE A 118 -11.13 -11.64 12.51
N THR A 119 -11.55 -12.81 12.02
CA THR A 119 -12.17 -13.85 12.88
C THR A 119 -11.17 -14.37 13.91
N GLU A 120 -9.91 -14.60 13.51
CA GLU A 120 -8.84 -15.01 14.42
C GLU A 120 -8.56 -13.97 15.52
N ARG A 121 -8.72 -12.67 15.20
CA ARG A 121 -8.68 -11.59 16.21
C ARG A 121 -9.91 -11.54 17.13
N GLY A 122 -10.92 -12.40 16.93
CA GLY A 122 -12.14 -12.43 17.72
C GLY A 122 -13.21 -11.40 17.29
N HIS A 123 -13.07 -10.81 16.11
CA HIS A 123 -14.05 -9.86 15.58
C HIS A 123 -14.94 -10.48 14.51
N THR A 124 -16.11 -9.88 14.29
CA THR A 124 -17.03 -10.23 13.20
C THR A 124 -16.70 -9.41 11.95
N TYR A 125 -16.46 -10.11 10.83
CA TYR A 125 -16.20 -9.48 9.53
C TYR A 125 -17.48 -9.40 8.71
N GLU A 126 -18.14 -8.26 8.74
CA GLU A 126 -19.39 -8.02 8.01
C GLU A 126 -19.36 -6.64 7.33
N LYS A 127 -20.08 -6.52 6.20
CA LYS A 127 -20.34 -5.25 5.51
C LYS A 127 -19.10 -4.33 5.38
N PRO A 128 -17.98 -4.79 4.81
CA PRO A 128 -16.69 -4.11 4.89
C PRO A 128 -16.72 -2.64 4.44
N VAL A 129 -17.52 -2.28 3.43
CA VAL A 129 -17.66 -0.89 2.97
C VAL A 129 -18.36 -0.02 4.00
N ALA A 130 -19.42 -0.51 4.63
CA ALA A 130 -20.14 0.24 5.68
C ALA A 130 -19.27 0.39 6.94
N THR A 131 -18.53 -0.65 7.31
CA THR A 131 -17.60 -0.61 8.45
C THR A 131 -16.47 0.39 8.22
N MET A 132 -15.88 0.42 7.00
CA MET A 132 -14.86 1.42 6.65
C MET A 132 -15.45 2.83 6.66
N ARG A 133 -16.65 3.04 6.11
CA ARG A 133 -17.33 4.35 6.13
C ARG A 133 -17.53 4.85 7.55
N ALA A 134 -18.07 4.03 8.45
CA ALA A 134 -18.27 4.41 9.84
C ALA A 134 -16.96 4.73 10.56
N TYR A 135 -15.88 4.02 10.24
CA TYR A 135 -14.55 4.29 10.79
C TYR A 135 -13.99 5.63 10.28
N LEU A 136 -14.13 5.94 9.01
CA LEU A 136 -13.71 7.22 8.42
C LEU A 136 -14.54 8.40 9.00
N GLU A 137 -15.84 8.22 9.18
CA GLU A 137 -16.72 9.21 9.86
C GLU A 137 -16.25 9.45 11.30
N ALA A 138 -15.88 8.39 12.03
CA ALA A 138 -15.34 8.52 13.38
C ALA A 138 -13.96 9.21 13.40
N ILE A 139 -13.10 9.00 12.41
CA ILE A 139 -11.86 9.77 12.24
C ILE A 139 -12.16 11.26 12.05
N ALA A 140 -13.10 11.59 11.16
CA ALA A 140 -13.40 12.98 10.81
C ALA A 140 -13.96 13.80 12.00
N ILE A 141 -14.61 13.13 12.96
CA ILE A 141 -15.15 13.78 14.17
C ILE A 141 -14.24 13.63 15.39
N ALA A 142 -13.16 12.85 15.31
CA ALA A 142 -12.23 12.69 16.42
C ALA A 142 -11.47 14.00 16.65
N GLU A 143 -11.67 14.61 17.81
CA GLU A 143 -10.95 15.83 18.16
C GLU A 143 -9.47 15.53 18.44
N PRO A 144 -8.55 16.44 18.04
CA PRO A 144 -7.15 16.37 18.45
C PRO A 144 -7.03 16.34 19.97
N THR A 145 -6.02 15.66 20.48
CA THR A 145 -5.77 15.66 21.94
C THR A 145 -5.39 17.06 22.42
N ALA A 146 -5.68 17.38 23.68
CA ALA A 146 -5.38 18.69 24.28
C ALA A 146 -3.87 19.06 24.28
N THR A 147 -2.99 18.09 24.01
CA THR A 147 -1.54 18.29 23.92
C THR A 147 -1.09 18.66 22.51
N THR A 148 -1.98 18.63 21.53
CA THR A 148 -1.66 18.93 20.14
C THR A 148 -1.94 20.39 19.83
N ASN A 149 -0.98 21.07 19.19
CA ASN A 149 -1.10 22.46 18.80
C ASN A 149 -2.27 22.69 17.83
N ALA A 150 -2.90 23.86 17.89
CA ALA A 150 -4.01 24.26 17.02
C ALA A 150 -3.62 24.25 15.50
N ASP A 151 -2.34 24.21 15.19
CA ASP A 151 -1.78 24.23 13.83
C ASP A 151 -1.34 22.84 13.33
N GLN A 152 -1.90 21.76 13.89
CA GLN A 152 -1.53 20.41 13.45
C GLN A 152 -1.87 20.18 11.97
N PRO A 153 -0.96 19.53 11.22
CA PRO A 153 -1.27 19.14 9.85
C PRO A 153 -2.43 18.13 9.82
N PRO A 154 -3.26 18.16 8.77
CA PRO A 154 -4.35 17.21 8.61
C PRO A 154 -3.77 15.79 8.42
N ILE A 155 -4.50 14.78 8.93
CA ILE A 155 -4.09 13.38 8.77
C ILE A 155 -4.21 12.97 7.30
N HIS A 156 -3.13 12.41 6.75
CA HIS A 156 -3.11 11.86 5.40
C HIS A 156 -3.72 10.45 5.37
N THR A 157 -5.05 10.37 5.25
CA THR A 157 -5.75 9.09 5.24
C THR A 157 -5.91 8.54 3.82
N ILE A 158 -5.42 7.32 3.59
CA ILE A 158 -5.58 6.51 2.37
C ILE A 158 -6.25 5.20 2.75
N ILE A 159 -7.11 4.63 1.90
CA ILE A 159 -7.73 3.33 2.19
C ILE A 159 -7.42 2.28 1.14
N ALA A 160 -7.27 1.03 1.57
CA ALA A 160 -7.20 -0.11 0.67
C ALA A 160 -8.53 -0.27 -0.08
N ALA A 161 -8.48 -0.31 -1.41
CA ALA A 161 -9.68 -0.43 -2.24
C ALA A 161 -9.37 -1.18 -3.53
N LEU A 162 -10.18 -2.20 -3.83
CA LEU A 162 -10.03 -3.01 -5.04
C LEU A 162 -11.22 -2.88 -5.98
N ARG A 163 -12.45 -2.86 -5.45
CA ARG A 163 -13.67 -2.94 -6.25
C ARG A 163 -14.51 -1.66 -6.14
N PRO A 164 -15.44 -1.43 -7.10
CA PRO A 164 -16.14 -0.16 -7.25
C PRO A 164 -16.70 0.46 -5.97
N PRO A 165 -17.37 -0.28 -5.05
CA PRO A 165 -17.93 0.36 -3.85
C PRO A 165 -16.87 0.96 -2.93
N MET A 166 -15.73 0.28 -2.73
CA MET A 166 -14.64 0.76 -1.88
C MET A 166 -13.82 1.85 -2.58
N LEU A 167 -13.61 1.76 -3.91
CA LEU A 167 -12.95 2.81 -4.71
C LEU A 167 -13.74 4.13 -4.67
N ARG A 168 -15.08 4.07 -4.77
CA ARG A 168 -15.92 5.27 -4.61
C ARG A 168 -15.82 5.84 -3.21
N LEU A 169 -15.84 4.99 -2.17
CA LEU A 169 -15.66 5.44 -0.80
C LEU A 169 -14.29 6.12 -0.59
N ALA A 170 -13.22 5.56 -1.19
CA ALA A 170 -11.88 6.15 -1.13
C ALA A 170 -11.84 7.55 -1.76
N ALA A 171 -12.50 7.73 -2.89
CA ALA A 171 -12.60 9.03 -3.57
C ALA A 171 -13.42 10.05 -2.77
N GLU A 172 -14.49 9.60 -2.12
CA GLU A 172 -15.46 10.43 -1.40
C GLU A 172 -14.95 10.86 -0.01
N ALA A 173 -14.38 9.92 0.77
CA ALA A 173 -14.16 10.08 2.21
C ALA A 173 -12.69 9.95 2.66
N ALA A 174 -11.74 9.79 1.73
CA ALA A 174 -10.31 9.72 2.02
C ALA A 174 -9.51 10.56 1.00
N LEU A 175 -8.20 10.66 1.17
CA LEU A 175 -7.36 11.31 0.15
C LEU A 175 -7.24 10.47 -1.12
N GLY A 176 -7.44 9.15 -1.03
CA GLY A 176 -7.38 8.26 -2.17
C GLY A 176 -7.37 6.78 -1.80
N ALA A 177 -7.00 5.96 -2.77
CA ALA A 177 -6.96 4.50 -2.69
C ALA A 177 -5.54 3.94 -2.80
N HIS A 178 -5.28 2.85 -2.07
CA HIS A 178 -4.11 1.99 -2.22
C HIS A 178 -4.55 0.58 -2.66
N PRO A 179 -4.74 0.35 -3.98
CA PRO A 179 -4.99 -0.99 -4.51
C PRO A 179 -3.75 -1.86 -4.37
N TYR A 180 -3.96 -3.13 -4.06
CA TYR A 180 -2.91 -4.11 -3.86
C TYR A 180 -3.13 -5.33 -4.73
N LEU A 181 -2.06 -5.88 -5.33
CA LEU A 181 -2.10 -7.01 -6.25
C LEU A 181 -3.04 -6.73 -7.43
N THR A 182 -2.70 -5.73 -8.23
CA THR A 182 -3.54 -5.26 -9.34
C THR A 182 -2.75 -5.09 -10.63
N THR A 183 -3.46 -4.92 -11.74
CA THR A 183 -2.90 -4.72 -13.08
C THR A 183 -3.08 -3.27 -13.54
N PRO A 184 -2.41 -2.82 -14.62
CA PRO A 184 -2.67 -1.52 -15.24
C PRO A 184 -4.12 -1.33 -15.68
N GLU A 185 -4.81 -2.40 -16.10
CA GLU A 185 -6.25 -2.37 -16.44
C GLU A 185 -7.11 -2.08 -15.22
N HIS A 186 -6.74 -2.62 -14.04
CA HIS A 186 -7.40 -2.24 -12.78
C HIS A 186 -7.19 -0.75 -12.49
N THR A 187 -5.96 -0.26 -12.66
CA THR A 187 -5.62 1.15 -12.44
C THR A 187 -6.47 2.07 -13.31
N ALA A 188 -6.62 1.76 -14.62
CA ALA A 188 -7.48 2.51 -15.52
C ALA A 188 -8.95 2.52 -15.05
N ARG A 189 -9.51 1.36 -14.72
CA ARG A 189 -10.90 1.26 -14.21
C ARG A 189 -11.07 1.98 -12.86
N ALA A 190 -10.08 1.90 -11.97
CA ALA A 190 -10.11 2.61 -10.70
C ALA A 190 -10.09 4.14 -10.93
N ARG A 191 -9.25 4.61 -11.83
CA ARG A 191 -9.17 6.04 -12.20
C ARG A 191 -10.50 6.54 -12.79
N ASP A 192 -11.13 5.79 -13.67
CA ASP A 192 -12.43 6.12 -14.24
C ASP A 192 -13.52 6.23 -13.14
N LEU A 193 -13.49 5.34 -12.16
CA LEU A 193 -14.45 5.32 -11.04
C LEU A 193 -14.23 6.43 -10.03
N MET A 194 -12.97 6.81 -9.78
CA MET A 194 -12.58 7.77 -8.74
C MET A 194 -12.54 9.22 -9.27
N GLY A 195 -12.38 9.40 -10.58
CA GLY A 195 -12.10 10.72 -11.17
C GLY A 195 -10.61 11.09 -11.04
N SER A 196 -10.23 12.28 -11.48
CA SER A 196 -8.82 12.71 -11.60
C SER A 196 -8.20 13.28 -10.31
N ASP A 197 -9.01 13.76 -9.36
CA ASP A 197 -8.52 14.43 -8.15
C ASP A 197 -8.05 13.48 -7.04
N PRO A 198 -8.80 12.41 -6.66
CA PRO A 198 -8.36 11.48 -5.62
C PRO A 198 -7.08 10.75 -5.98
N LEU A 199 -6.21 10.52 -4.98
CA LEU A 199 -4.96 9.82 -5.18
C LEU A 199 -5.19 8.34 -5.48
N LEU A 200 -4.43 7.81 -6.45
CA LEU A 200 -4.40 6.39 -6.79
C LEU A 200 -2.97 5.87 -6.65
N LEU A 201 -2.70 5.20 -5.53
CA LEU A 201 -1.38 4.79 -5.07
C LEU A 201 -1.31 3.25 -5.15
N VAL A 202 -0.85 2.72 -6.26
CA VAL A 202 -0.93 1.28 -6.55
C VAL A 202 0.30 0.53 -6.04
N GLU A 203 0.12 -0.72 -5.61
CA GLU A 203 1.22 -1.66 -5.36
C GLU A 203 1.36 -2.60 -6.54
N HIS A 204 2.61 -2.95 -6.91
CA HIS A 204 2.89 -4.00 -7.88
C HIS A 204 4.12 -4.82 -7.52
N LYS A 205 3.97 -6.17 -7.57
CA LYS A 205 5.05 -7.11 -7.28
C LYS A 205 6.04 -7.23 -8.43
N VAL A 206 7.33 -7.36 -8.06
CA VAL A 206 8.41 -7.51 -9.03
C VAL A 206 9.38 -8.63 -8.63
N ILE A 207 9.93 -9.31 -9.63
CA ILE A 207 10.99 -10.33 -9.50
C ILE A 207 12.05 -10.06 -10.57
N ILE A 208 13.28 -9.73 -10.18
CA ILE A 208 14.39 -9.63 -11.13
C ILE A 208 14.93 -11.03 -11.41
N ASP A 209 14.37 -11.68 -12.41
CA ASP A 209 14.74 -13.01 -12.88
C ASP A 209 14.30 -13.15 -14.34
N ALA A 210 15.24 -13.39 -15.24
CA ALA A 210 14.98 -13.49 -16.68
C ALA A 210 14.59 -14.91 -17.13
N ASP A 211 14.73 -15.92 -16.27
CA ASP A 211 14.25 -17.27 -16.55
C ASP A 211 12.75 -17.40 -16.27
N PRO A 212 11.92 -17.63 -17.31
CA PRO A 212 10.46 -17.68 -17.15
C PRO A 212 9.97 -18.77 -16.19
N GLU A 213 10.63 -19.92 -16.14
CA GLU A 213 10.22 -21.04 -15.27
C GLU A 213 10.50 -20.69 -13.81
N SER A 214 11.71 -20.22 -13.50
CA SER A 214 12.12 -19.78 -12.18
C SER A 214 11.26 -18.59 -11.69
N ALA A 215 11.11 -17.56 -12.52
CA ALA A 215 10.35 -16.36 -12.18
C ALA A 215 8.88 -16.66 -11.86
N ARG A 216 8.20 -17.46 -12.71
CA ARG A 216 6.81 -17.86 -12.48
C ARG A 216 6.64 -18.76 -11.26
N ALA A 217 7.60 -19.65 -10.98
CA ALA A 217 7.58 -20.46 -9.77
C ALA A 217 7.64 -19.59 -8.50
N LYS A 218 8.55 -18.61 -8.45
CA LYS A 218 8.66 -17.62 -7.38
C LYS A 218 7.39 -16.77 -7.27
N ALA A 219 6.86 -16.32 -8.40
CA ALA A 219 5.64 -15.52 -8.45
C ALA A 219 4.43 -16.27 -7.90
N ARG A 220 4.22 -17.55 -8.29
CA ARG A 220 3.15 -18.39 -7.75
C ARG A 220 3.27 -18.54 -6.23
N ALA A 221 4.46 -18.81 -5.74
CA ALA A 221 4.69 -18.92 -4.29
C ALA A 221 4.35 -17.61 -3.56
N ALA A 222 4.72 -16.46 -4.14
CA ALA A 222 4.49 -15.14 -3.54
C ALA A 222 3.00 -14.73 -3.49
N ILE A 223 2.17 -15.22 -4.41
CA ILE A 223 0.75 -14.81 -4.48
C ILE A 223 -0.24 -15.96 -4.19
N ALA A 224 0.23 -17.15 -3.82
CA ALA A 224 -0.61 -18.34 -3.62
C ALA A 224 -1.84 -18.08 -2.73
N TRP A 225 -1.63 -17.46 -1.58
CA TRP A 225 -2.72 -17.14 -0.65
C TRP A 225 -3.75 -16.17 -1.26
N TYR A 226 -3.29 -15.21 -2.07
CA TYR A 226 -4.16 -14.16 -2.61
C TYR A 226 -5.11 -14.68 -3.70
N ILE A 227 -4.64 -15.57 -4.56
CA ILE A 227 -5.46 -16.12 -5.65
C ILE A 227 -6.51 -17.14 -5.17
N GLU A 228 -6.48 -17.51 -3.89
CA GLU A 228 -7.51 -18.31 -3.20
C GLU A 228 -8.45 -17.43 -2.35
N ALA A 229 -8.03 -16.23 -1.99
CA ALA A 229 -8.82 -15.34 -1.14
C ALA A 229 -9.98 -14.70 -1.90
N GLU A 230 -11.20 -14.88 -1.42
CA GLU A 230 -12.47 -14.52 -2.10
C GLU A 230 -12.50 -13.09 -2.65
N ASN A 231 -12.00 -12.12 -1.91
CA ASN A 231 -12.00 -10.71 -2.33
C ASN A 231 -11.08 -10.44 -3.52
N TYR A 232 -9.93 -11.13 -3.60
CA TYR A 232 -9.01 -11.04 -4.74
C TYR A 232 -9.54 -11.81 -5.94
N VAL A 233 -10.03 -13.03 -5.77
CA VAL A 233 -10.65 -13.80 -6.86
C VAL A 233 -11.79 -13.00 -7.50
N ARG A 234 -12.69 -12.42 -6.70
CA ARG A 234 -13.76 -11.56 -7.21
C ARG A 234 -13.25 -10.33 -7.95
N ASN A 235 -12.11 -9.77 -7.54
CA ASN A 235 -11.48 -8.65 -8.24
C ASN A 235 -10.89 -9.10 -9.58
N LEU A 236 -10.23 -10.26 -9.61
CA LEU A 236 -9.66 -10.84 -10.83
C LEU A 236 -10.75 -11.19 -11.86
N ILE A 237 -11.86 -11.78 -11.42
CA ILE A 237 -13.03 -12.03 -12.27
C ILE A 237 -13.60 -10.70 -12.82
N TRP A 238 -13.69 -9.66 -11.99
CA TRP A 238 -14.12 -8.33 -12.45
C TRP A 238 -13.18 -7.74 -13.50
N LEU A 239 -11.88 -8.07 -13.46
CA LEU A 239 -10.89 -7.67 -14.45
C LEU A 239 -10.93 -8.49 -15.75
N GLY A 240 -11.63 -9.62 -15.76
CA GLY A 240 -11.79 -10.48 -16.94
C GLY A 240 -10.89 -11.72 -16.93
N PHE A 241 -10.33 -12.08 -15.78
CA PHE A 241 -9.78 -13.40 -15.56
C PHE A 241 -10.93 -14.38 -15.27
N THR A 242 -10.68 -15.67 -15.47
CA THR A 242 -11.64 -16.73 -15.20
C THR A 242 -11.34 -17.44 -13.88
N GLU A 243 -12.29 -18.25 -13.38
CA GLU A 243 -12.02 -19.12 -12.24
C GLU A 243 -10.89 -20.13 -12.55
N GLU A 244 -10.78 -20.57 -13.80
CA GLU A 244 -9.69 -21.44 -14.28
C GLU A 244 -8.33 -20.74 -14.21
N ASP A 245 -8.27 -19.43 -14.50
CA ASP A 245 -7.06 -18.65 -14.33
C ASP A 245 -6.58 -18.60 -12.88
N CYS A 246 -7.50 -18.64 -11.92
CA CYS A 246 -7.19 -18.62 -10.48
C CYS A 246 -6.89 -20.02 -9.92
N ALA A 247 -7.29 -21.09 -10.63
CA ALA A 247 -7.13 -22.46 -10.18
C ALA A 247 -5.67 -22.96 -10.27
N ASN A 248 -5.36 -24.01 -9.51
CA ASN A 248 -4.09 -24.75 -9.60
C ASN A 248 -2.83 -23.90 -9.49
N GLY A 249 -2.86 -22.88 -8.63
CA GLY A 249 -1.72 -21.97 -8.42
C GLY A 249 -1.62 -20.83 -9.44
N GLY A 250 -2.63 -20.65 -10.27
CA GLY A 250 -2.73 -19.56 -11.25
C GLY A 250 -2.19 -19.89 -12.63
N SER A 251 -2.93 -19.50 -13.68
CA SER A 251 -2.45 -19.59 -15.06
C SER A 251 -1.23 -18.70 -15.29
N ASP A 252 -0.38 -19.02 -16.27
CA ASP A 252 0.74 -18.15 -16.65
C ASP A 252 0.27 -16.73 -16.98
N ARG A 253 -0.87 -16.61 -17.66
CA ARG A 253 -1.49 -15.32 -17.98
C ARG A 253 -1.79 -14.49 -16.73
N LEU A 254 -2.34 -15.11 -15.70
CA LEU A 254 -2.64 -14.45 -14.43
C LEU A 254 -1.36 -14.06 -13.69
N ILE A 255 -0.42 -15.00 -13.59
CA ILE A 255 0.87 -14.80 -12.91
C ILE A 255 1.64 -13.64 -13.53
N ASP A 256 1.78 -13.65 -14.86
CA ASP A 256 2.51 -12.63 -15.61
C ASP A 256 1.85 -11.24 -15.54
N ALA A 257 0.54 -11.18 -15.27
CA ALA A 257 -0.17 -9.92 -15.10
C ALA A 257 -0.03 -9.35 -13.69
N LEU A 258 0.09 -10.19 -12.66
CA LEU A 258 0.10 -9.78 -11.25
C LEU A 258 1.51 -9.61 -10.67
N VAL A 259 2.52 -10.23 -11.29
CA VAL A 259 3.92 -10.15 -10.87
C VAL A 259 4.77 -9.85 -12.09
N LEU A 260 5.44 -8.72 -12.11
CA LEU A 260 6.36 -8.37 -13.20
C LEU A 260 7.70 -9.04 -12.97
N TRP A 261 8.16 -9.76 -13.95
CA TRP A 261 9.46 -10.44 -13.91
C TRP A 261 10.25 -10.19 -15.19
N GLY A 262 11.57 -10.33 -15.11
CA GLY A 262 12.50 -10.09 -16.21
C GLY A 262 13.76 -9.36 -15.75
N ASP A 263 14.42 -8.68 -16.69
CA ASP A 263 15.46 -7.72 -16.37
C ASP A 263 14.87 -6.40 -15.83
N GLU A 264 15.72 -5.55 -15.26
CA GLU A 264 15.33 -4.28 -14.61
C GLU A 264 14.60 -3.34 -15.59
N GLN A 265 15.07 -3.25 -16.82
CA GLN A 265 14.48 -2.35 -17.82
C GLN A 265 13.07 -2.79 -18.19
N SER A 266 12.88 -4.08 -18.46
CA SER A 266 11.57 -4.67 -18.77
C SER A 266 10.57 -4.49 -17.62
N ILE A 267 11.03 -4.66 -16.37
CA ILE A 267 10.19 -4.44 -15.17
C ILE A 267 9.77 -2.98 -15.09
N VAL A 268 10.71 -2.04 -15.19
CA VAL A 268 10.41 -0.60 -15.07
C VAL A 268 9.47 -0.14 -16.19
N ASP A 269 9.66 -0.60 -17.43
CA ASP A 269 8.78 -0.22 -18.54
C ASP A 269 7.34 -0.72 -18.32
N ARG A 270 7.17 -1.90 -17.76
CA ARG A 270 5.85 -2.43 -17.38
C ARG A 270 5.24 -1.70 -16.18
N LEU A 271 6.02 -1.31 -15.18
CA LEU A 271 5.56 -0.49 -14.06
C LEU A 271 5.04 0.88 -14.52
N ARG A 272 5.69 1.49 -15.53
CA ARG A 272 5.25 2.76 -16.14
C ARG A 272 3.84 2.68 -16.74
N ALA A 273 3.36 1.49 -17.10
CA ALA A 273 1.99 1.30 -17.58
C ALA A 273 0.93 1.70 -16.54
N HIS A 274 1.20 1.54 -15.23
CA HIS A 274 0.31 2.04 -14.19
C HIS A 274 0.18 3.57 -14.21
N HIS A 275 1.29 4.29 -14.42
CA HIS A 275 1.22 5.76 -14.55
C HIS A 275 0.45 6.17 -15.79
N SER A 276 0.65 5.47 -16.91
CA SER A 276 -0.12 5.71 -18.14
C SER A 276 -1.61 5.42 -17.94
N ALA A 277 -1.95 4.47 -17.08
CA ALA A 277 -3.31 4.13 -16.68
C ALA A 277 -3.89 5.06 -15.59
N GLY A 278 -3.14 6.06 -15.12
CA GLY A 278 -3.61 7.08 -14.20
C GLY A 278 -3.20 6.91 -12.73
N ALA A 279 -2.24 6.05 -12.40
CA ALA A 279 -1.66 6.00 -11.06
C ALA A 279 -0.86 7.28 -10.77
N ASP A 280 -1.04 7.86 -9.59
CA ASP A 280 -0.22 8.97 -9.10
C ASP A 280 1.13 8.47 -8.56
N HIS A 281 1.13 7.28 -7.96
CA HIS A 281 2.27 6.67 -7.30
C HIS A 281 2.24 5.15 -7.48
N VAL A 282 3.40 4.54 -7.73
CA VAL A 282 3.55 3.09 -7.83
C VAL A 282 4.52 2.62 -6.74
N ALA A 283 4.01 1.84 -5.80
CA ALA A 283 4.80 1.20 -4.75
C ALA A 283 5.31 -0.15 -5.26
N ILE A 284 6.60 -0.22 -5.53
CA ILE A 284 7.28 -1.41 -6.05
C ILE A 284 7.45 -2.41 -4.92
N HIS A 285 7.07 -3.66 -5.15
CA HIS A 285 7.09 -4.72 -4.15
C HIS A 285 7.98 -5.89 -4.59
N PRO A 286 9.27 -5.92 -4.23
CA PRO A 286 10.14 -7.06 -4.45
C PRO A 286 9.63 -8.31 -3.74
N VAL A 287 9.58 -9.44 -4.44
CA VAL A 287 9.17 -10.74 -3.89
C VAL A 287 10.06 -11.87 -4.41
N GLY A 288 10.00 -13.03 -3.77
CA GLY A 288 10.65 -14.26 -4.26
C GLY A 288 12.13 -14.40 -3.96
N ASP A 289 12.73 -13.48 -3.19
CA ASP A 289 14.10 -13.60 -2.70
C ASP A 289 14.11 -13.75 -1.16
N PRO A 290 14.34 -14.95 -0.63
CA PRO A 290 14.39 -15.18 0.81
C PRO A 290 15.63 -14.58 1.48
N ASP A 291 16.69 -14.30 0.74
CA ASP A 291 17.94 -13.72 1.25
C ASP A 291 17.86 -12.18 1.31
N ASP A 292 16.92 -11.58 0.60
CA ASP A 292 16.61 -10.14 0.65
C ASP A 292 15.13 -9.85 1.03
N PRO A 293 14.69 -10.21 2.23
CA PRO A 293 13.29 -10.07 2.64
C PRO A 293 12.81 -8.61 2.72
N LEU A 294 13.73 -7.65 2.79
CA LEU A 294 13.41 -6.21 2.76
C LEU A 294 13.38 -5.63 1.34
N GLY A 295 13.92 -6.36 0.35
CA GLY A 295 13.95 -5.96 -1.05
C GLY A 295 15.04 -4.93 -1.40
N ILE A 296 16.03 -4.72 -0.52
CA ILE A 296 17.03 -3.64 -0.66
C ILE A 296 17.82 -3.78 -1.96
N THR A 297 18.25 -4.98 -2.30
CA THR A 297 19.00 -5.25 -3.54
C THR A 297 18.18 -4.90 -4.77
N THR A 298 16.91 -5.30 -4.78
CA THR A 298 15.99 -5.00 -5.90
C THR A 298 15.73 -3.50 -6.00
N PHE A 299 15.48 -2.80 -4.88
CA PHE A 299 15.27 -1.35 -4.90
C PHE A 299 16.49 -0.62 -5.45
N ALA A 300 17.70 -0.94 -4.99
CA ALA A 300 18.94 -0.33 -5.47
C ALA A 300 19.18 -0.57 -6.97
N ARG A 301 18.83 -1.75 -7.50
CA ARG A 301 18.97 -2.08 -8.92
C ARG A 301 17.97 -1.34 -9.80
N LEU A 302 16.75 -1.10 -9.32
CA LEU A 302 15.70 -0.42 -10.08
C LEU A 302 15.83 1.11 -10.02
N ALA A 303 16.30 1.68 -8.91
CA ALA A 303 16.35 3.12 -8.67
C ALA A 303 16.95 3.95 -9.82
N PRO A 304 18.10 3.58 -10.44
CA PRO A 304 18.68 4.36 -11.54
C PRO A 304 17.79 4.47 -12.79
N LEU A 305 16.81 3.57 -12.94
CA LEU A 305 15.91 3.49 -14.10
C LEU A 305 14.56 4.20 -13.87
N LEU A 306 14.31 4.67 -12.66
CA LEU A 306 13.02 5.26 -12.26
C LEU A 306 12.91 6.77 -12.52
N SER A 307 13.98 7.39 -12.95
CA SER A 307 14.05 8.83 -13.26
C SER A 307 13.18 9.24 -14.46
#